data_84ece256a1832b262883861c05a53aff
#
_entry.id   84ece256a1832b262883861c05a53aff
#
_cell.length_a   1.000
_cell.length_b   1.000
_cell.length_c   1.000
_cell.angle_alpha   90.00
_cell.angle_beta   90.00
_cell.angle_gamma   90.00
#
_symmetry.space_group_name_H-M   'P 1'
#
loop_
_entity.id
_entity.type
_entity.pdbx_description
1 polymer ?
#
loop_
_entity_poly.entity_id
_entity_poly.type
_entity_poly.pdbx_seq_one_letter_code
_entity_poly.pdbx_strand_id
1 'polypeptide(L)'
;TSSIFGMVAVPGQSAYHATKFAVRGFTESLALEMADTNPNLQIHCVHPGHIGTNIAGTARMDDRVAKKVIEDGKKSIFTWKPPTSLEEMGHEFKQGGMHPSKAAKIILSGVKKNKRRIFIGLDARLLDLSQRLFPKHYHKTWILFVPFLLLFRDKKPLRSLD
;
A
#
# COMPACT_ATOMS: atom_id res chain seq x y z
N THR A 1 -4.07 10.04 4.64
CA THR A 1 -3.33 8.94 4.00
C THR A 1 -4.27 7.79 3.69
N SER A 2 -4.48 7.49 2.40
CA SER A 2 -5.16 6.31 1.90
C SER A 2 -4.15 5.13 1.76
N SER A 3 -4.19 4.42 0.67
CA SER A 3 -3.30 3.31 0.28
C SER A 3 -3.44 3.10 -1.21
N ILE A 4 -2.56 2.31 -1.81
CA ILE A 4 -2.85 1.71 -3.12
C ILE A 4 -4.13 0.84 -3.06
N PHE A 5 -4.45 0.26 -1.91
CA PHE A 5 -5.69 -0.46 -1.66
C PHE A 5 -6.93 0.43 -1.48
N GLY A 6 -6.81 1.75 -1.67
CA GLY A 6 -7.89 2.67 -1.99
C GLY A 6 -8.09 2.90 -3.49
N MET A 7 -7.36 2.17 -4.34
CA MET A 7 -7.43 2.23 -5.81
C MET A 7 -7.78 0.86 -6.41
N VAL A 8 -7.19 -0.20 -5.87
CA VAL A 8 -7.37 -1.59 -6.30
C VAL A 8 -7.86 -2.44 -5.14
N ALA A 9 -8.54 -3.55 -5.45
CA ALA A 9 -9.01 -4.50 -4.44
C ALA A 9 -8.30 -5.85 -4.58
N VAL A 10 -8.01 -6.47 -3.44
CA VAL A 10 -7.47 -7.83 -3.35
C VAL A 10 -8.31 -8.68 -2.38
N PRO A 11 -8.35 -10.00 -2.53
CA PRO A 11 -9.09 -10.87 -1.61
C PRO A 11 -8.59 -10.77 -0.16
N GLY A 12 -9.47 -11.02 0.79
CA GLY A 12 -9.13 -11.13 2.22
C GLY A 12 -9.02 -9.81 2.98
N GLN A 13 -9.17 -8.65 2.31
CA GLN A 13 -9.02 -7.33 2.95
C GLN A 13 -10.18 -6.37 2.68
N SER A 14 -11.40 -6.88 2.56
CA SER A 14 -12.58 -6.08 2.19
C SER A 14 -12.82 -4.87 3.12
N ALA A 15 -12.72 -5.05 4.43
CA ALA A 15 -12.88 -3.97 5.40
C ALA A 15 -11.79 -2.89 5.26
N TYR A 16 -10.54 -3.30 5.05
CA TYR A 16 -9.44 -2.37 4.80
C TYR A 16 -9.64 -1.58 3.50
N HIS A 17 -10.05 -2.26 2.42
CA HIS A 17 -10.38 -1.58 1.16
C HIS A 17 -11.50 -0.57 1.36
N ALA A 18 -12.61 -0.94 2.01
CA ALA A 18 -13.72 -0.04 2.27
C ALA A 18 -13.24 1.26 2.96
N THR A 19 -12.42 1.16 4.00
CA THR A 19 -11.87 2.34 4.70
C THR A 19 -10.96 3.18 3.81
N LYS A 20 -10.10 2.55 3.00
CA LYS A 20 -9.12 3.28 2.17
C LYS A 20 -9.75 3.91 0.92
N PHE A 21 -10.77 3.29 0.34
CA PHE A 21 -11.60 3.91 -0.69
C PHE A 21 -12.39 5.10 -0.14
N ALA A 22 -12.97 4.97 1.08
CA ALA A 22 -13.67 6.07 1.75
C ALA A 22 -12.73 7.26 2.01
N VAL A 23 -11.54 7.03 2.56
CA VAL A 23 -10.53 8.09 2.78
C VAL A 23 -10.17 8.79 1.47
N ARG A 24 -10.00 8.05 0.38
CA ARG A 24 -9.73 8.63 -0.93
C ARG A 24 -10.89 9.50 -1.40
N GLY A 25 -12.11 8.95 -1.44
CA GLY A 25 -13.29 9.68 -1.91
C GLY A 25 -13.54 10.96 -1.11
N PHE A 26 -13.47 10.86 0.22
CA PHE A 26 -13.59 12.01 1.12
C PHE A 26 -12.50 13.07 0.83
N THR A 27 -11.24 12.67 0.73
CA THR A 27 -10.13 13.60 0.49
C THR A 27 -10.25 14.30 -0.87
N GLU A 28 -10.67 13.57 -1.91
CA GLU A 28 -10.84 14.11 -3.26
C GLU A 28 -12.03 15.08 -3.33
N SER A 29 -13.15 14.76 -2.67
CA SER A 29 -14.31 15.65 -2.56
C SER A 29 -13.96 16.94 -1.81
N LEU A 30 -13.34 16.80 -0.64
CA LEU A 30 -12.92 17.94 0.18
C LEU A 30 -11.93 18.85 -0.59
N ALA A 31 -11.05 18.28 -1.40
CA ALA A 31 -10.11 19.07 -2.21
C ALA A 31 -10.82 19.90 -3.30
N LEU A 32 -11.95 19.43 -3.81
CA LEU A 32 -12.78 20.19 -4.77
C LEU A 32 -13.57 21.29 -4.05
N GLU A 33 -14.18 20.99 -2.93
CA GLU A 33 -14.92 21.95 -2.11
C GLU A 33 -14.05 23.12 -1.64
N MET A 34 -12.82 22.81 -1.22
CA MET A 34 -11.88 23.82 -0.72
C MET A 34 -11.21 24.63 -1.84
N ALA A 35 -11.17 24.12 -3.07
CA ALA A 35 -10.56 24.83 -4.19
C ALA A 35 -11.21 26.19 -4.43
N ASP A 36 -12.52 26.29 -4.25
CA ASP A 36 -13.29 27.52 -4.47
C ASP A 36 -13.40 28.37 -3.19
N THR A 37 -13.55 27.73 -2.02
CA THR A 37 -13.82 28.42 -0.74
C THR A 37 -12.55 28.82 -0.01
N ASN A 38 -11.46 28.10 -0.17
CA ASN A 38 -10.20 28.37 0.50
C ASN A 38 -8.99 27.98 -0.40
N PRO A 39 -8.66 28.77 -1.42
CA PRO A 39 -7.64 28.45 -2.42
C PRO A 39 -6.22 28.31 -1.84
N ASN A 40 -5.97 28.83 -0.64
CA ASN A 40 -4.68 28.68 0.05
C ASN A 40 -4.53 27.33 0.75
N LEU A 41 -5.62 26.55 0.91
CA LEU A 41 -5.58 25.24 1.53
C LEU A 41 -5.29 24.17 0.49
N GLN A 42 -4.14 23.50 0.63
CA GLN A 42 -3.76 22.39 -0.22
C GLN A 42 -4.14 21.05 0.42
N ILE A 43 -4.88 20.22 -0.30
CA ILE A 43 -5.33 18.91 0.16
C ILE A 43 -4.72 17.83 -0.73
N HIS A 44 -4.04 16.87 -0.10
CA HIS A 44 -3.30 15.81 -0.76
C HIS A 44 -3.78 14.44 -0.32
N CYS A 45 -4.11 13.56 -1.26
CA CYS A 45 -4.35 12.14 -0.97
C CYS A 45 -3.08 11.33 -1.22
N VAL A 46 -2.57 10.69 -0.18
CA VAL A 46 -1.34 9.88 -0.26
C VAL A 46 -1.72 8.41 -0.46
N HIS A 47 -1.12 7.77 -1.45
CA HIS A 47 -1.33 6.37 -1.82
C HIS A 47 -0.01 5.60 -1.69
N PRO A 48 0.35 5.12 -0.49
CA PRO A 48 1.50 4.25 -0.32
C PRO A 48 1.27 2.88 -0.97
N GLY A 49 2.31 2.36 -1.63
CA GLY A 49 2.47 0.96 -1.92
C GLY A 49 3.03 0.23 -0.70
N HIS A 50 3.96 -0.69 -0.90
CA HIS A 50 4.56 -1.45 0.20
C HIS A 50 5.65 -0.62 0.90
N ILE A 51 5.32 -0.15 2.11
CA ILE A 51 6.25 0.59 3.00
C ILE A 51 6.61 -0.29 4.19
N GLY A 52 7.90 -0.40 4.47
CA GLY A 52 8.46 -1.20 5.54
C GLY A 52 8.24 -0.58 6.93
N THR A 53 6.98 -0.50 7.35
CA THR A 53 6.58 -0.05 8.68
C THR A 53 6.19 -1.23 9.55
N ASN A 54 5.95 -0.97 10.84
CA ASN A 54 5.51 -2.00 11.79
C ASN A 54 4.00 -2.29 11.74
N ILE A 55 3.29 -1.81 10.72
CA ILE A 55 1.82 -1.89 10.63
C ILE A 55 1.29 -3.32 10.70
N ALA A 56 1.97 -4.26 10.05
CA ALA A 56 1.57 -5.67 10.08
C ALA A 56 1.87 -6.33 11.44
N GLY A 57 2.99 -5.97 12.09
CA GLY A 57 3.36 -6.51 13.40
C GLY A 57 2.52 -5.95 14.56
N THR A 58 1.89 -4.78 14.38
CA THR A 58 1.01 -4.16 15.40
C THR A 58 -0.48 -4.36 15.11
N ALA A 59 -0.81 -5.08 14.04
CA ALA A 59 -2.20 -5.38 13.70
C ALA A 59 -2.84 -6.26 14.79
N ARG A 60 -4.01 -5.84 15.29
CA ARG A 60 -4.80 -6.68 16.19
C ARG A 60 -5.66 -7.62 15.35
N MET A 61 -5.57 -8.89 15.62
CA MET A 61 -6.28 -9.93 14.87
C MET A 61 -6.81 -10.97 15.84
N ASP A 62 -8.05 -11.43 15.63
CA ASP A 62 -8.61 -12.58 16.34
C ASP A 62 -7.80 -13.84 16.01
N ASP A 63 -7.55 -14.73 16.98
CA ASP A 63 -6.71 -15.92 16.82
C ASP A 63 -7.22 -16.86 15.70
N ARG A 64 -8.52 -16.95 15.51
CA ARG A 64 -9.13 -17.76 14.42
C ARG A 64 -8.83 -17.17 13.06
N VAL A 65 -8.88 -15.82 12.96
CA VAL A 65 -8.56 -15.08 11.73
C VAL A 65 -7.06 -15.17 11.48
N ALA A 66 -6.23 -15.04 12.50
CA ALA A 66 -4.78 -15.18 12.41
C ALA A 66 -4.36 -16.54 11.84
N LYS A 67 -4.91 -17.64 12.39
CA LYS A 67 -4.66 -19.01 11.89
C LYS A 67 -5.06 -19.14 10.42
N LYS A 68 -6.23 -18.63 10.05
CA LYS A 68 -6.70 -18.68 8.66
C LYS A 68 -5.81 -17.87 7.71
N VAL A 69 -5.36 -16.69 8.11
CA VAL A 69 -4.45 -15.85 7.30
C VAL A 69 -3.12 -16.58 7.06
N ILE A 70 -2.57 -17.25 8.08
CA ILE A 70 -1.34 -18.05 7.94
C ILE A 70 -1.57 -19.25 7.01
N GLU A 71 -2.68 -19.96 7.16
CA GLU A 71 -3.03 -21.11 6.29
C GLU A 71 -3.26 -20.70 4.84
N ASP A 72 -3.98 -19.61 4.61
CA ASP A 72 -4.23 -19.07 3.27
C ASP A 72 -2.94 -18.52 2.66
N GLY A 73 -2.06 -17.91 3.48
CA GLY A 73 -0.73 -17.50 3.08
C GLY A 73 0.13 -18.66 2.56
N LYS A 74 0.07 -19.84 3.21
CA LYS A 74 0.76 -21.05 2.75
C LYS A 74 0.28 -21.55 1.38
N LYS A 75 -0.95 -21.25 1.00
CA LYS A 75 -1.54 -21.61 -0.29
C LYS A 75 -1.37 -20.52 -1.35
N SER A 76 -0.89 -19.35 -0.96
CA SER A 76 -0.75 -18.22 -1.86
C SER A 76 0.46 -18.39 -2.75
N ILE A 77 0.25 -18.30 -4.06
CA ILE A 77 1.33 -18.25 -5.07
C ILE A 77 2.21 -17.00 -4.96
N PHE A 78 1.80 -16.03 -4.15
CA PHE A 78 2.49 -14.74 -3.96
C PHE A 78 3.51 -14.74 -2.83
N THR A 79 3.59 -15.79 -2.01
CA THR A 79 4.57 -15.89 -0.94
C THR A 79 5.68 -16.87 -1.34
N TRP A 80 6.90 -16.36 -1.45
CA TRP A 80 8.09 -17.19 -1.67
C TRP A 80 8.31 -18.19 -0.53
N LYS A 81 8.07 -17.75 0.69
CA LYS A 81 8.11 -18.56 1.91
C LYS A 81 6.88 -18.21 2.73
N PRO A 82 5.94 -19.14 2.94
CA PRO A 82 4.76 -18.86 3.74
C PRO A 82 5.18 -18.57 5.19
N PRO A 83 4.66 -17.49 5.80
CA PRO A 83 4.97 -17.18 7.19
C PRO A 83 4.43 -18.27 8.10
N THR A 84 5.17 -18.60 9.15
CA THR A 84 4.79 -19.60 10.16
C THR A 84 4.08 -18.96 11.34
N SER A 85 4.23 -17.63 11.50
CA SER A 85 3.59 -16.85 12.56
C SER A 85 3.24 -15.44 12.08
N LEU A 86 2.37 -14.73 12.82
CA LEU A 86 2.07 -13.32 12.58
C LEU A 86 3.29 -12.43 12.79
N GLU A 87 4.17 -12.79 13.71
CA GLU A 87 5.41 -12.06 13.98
C GLU A 87 6.36 -12.14 12.76
N GLU A 88 6.56 -13.35 12.23
CA GLU A 88 7.36 -13.56 11.03
C GLU A 88 6.77 -12.78 9.83
N MET A 89 5.46 -12.81 9.65
CA MET A 89 4.76 -12.05 8.62
C MET A 89 4.98 -10.55 8.79
N GLY A 90 4.90 -10.04 10.02
CA GLY A 90 5.17 -8.62 10.33
C GLY A 90 6.62 -8.24 10.03
N HIS A 91 7.57 -9.10 10.38
CA HIS A 91 8.99 -8.89 10.14
C HIS A 91 9.33 -8.88 8.64
N GLU A 92 8.83 -9.86 7.88
CA GLU A 92 9.01 -9.91 6.43
C GLU A 92 8.35 -8.72 5.72
N PHE A 93 7.16 -8.32 6.17
CA PHE A 93 6.50 -7.12 5.65
C PHE A 93 7.36 -5.89 5.86
N LYS A 94 7.92 -5.71 7.06
CA LYS A 94 8.79 -4.58 7.39
C LYS A 94 10.06 -4.56 6.54
N GLN A 95 10.72 -5.69 6.37
CA GLN A 95 11.96 -5.80 5.60
C GLN A 95 11.76 -5.67 4.09
N GLY A 96 10.61 -6.12 3.58
CA GLY A 96 10.33 -6.13 2.15
C GLY A 96 9.90 -4.79 1.57
N GLY A 97 9.54 -3.81 2.41
CA GLY A 97 8.99 -2.54 1.99
C GLY A 97 10.02 -1.43 1.78
N MET A 98 9.58 -0.35 1.16
CA MET A 98 10.37 0.87 1.06
C MET A 98 10.64 1.44 2.45
N HIS A 99 11.86 1.94 2.69
CA HIS A 99 12.19 2.58 3.97
C HIS A 99 11.28 3.79 4.26
N PRO A 100 10.72 3.93 5.49
CA PRO A 100 9.78 5.00 5.83
C PRO A 100 10.31 6.42 5.57
N SER A 101 11.60 6.68 5.82
CA SER A 101 12.19 8.00 5.55
C SER A 101 12.21 8.35 4.06
N LYS A 102 12.40 7.37 3.17
CA LYS A 102 12.31 7.57 1.72
C LYS A 102 10.86 7.88 1.31
N ALA A 103 9.90 7.16 1.89
CA ALA A 103 8.47 7.44 1.69
C ALA A 103 8.10 8.86 2.13
N ALA A 104 8.56 9.30 3.31
CA ALA A 104 8.35 10.65 3.82
C ALA A 104 8.90 11.73 2.87
N LYS A 105 10.11 11.54 2.33
CA LYS A 105 10.70 12.47 1.33
C LYS A 105 9.83 12.59 0.07
N ILE A 106 9.26 11.47 -0.40
CA ILE A 106 8.36 11.46 -1.57
C ILE A 106 7.08 12.24 -1.27
N ILE A 107 6.50 12.04 -0.07
CA ILE A 107 5.30 12.78 0.38
C ILE A 107 5.59 14.28 0.39
N LEU A 108 6.64 14.71 1.08
CA LEU A 108 7.01 16.12 1.19
C LEU A 108 7.28 16.76 -0.18
N SER A 109 7.96 16.03 -1.07
CA SER A 109 8.14 16.47 -2.46
C SER A 109 6.83 16.61 -3.22
N GLY A 110 5.88 15.70 -2.99
CA GLY A 110 4.54 15.76 -3.59
C GLY A 110 3.74 16.95 -3.08
N VAL A 111 3.79 17.22 -1.79
CA VAL A 111 3.16 18.39 -1.15
C VAL A 111 3.73 19.70 -1.71
N LYS A 112 5.06 19.83 -1.73
CA LYS A 112 5.74 21.02 -2.31
C LYS A 112 5.37 21.29 -3.77
N LYS A 113 5.02 20.25 -4.52
CA LYS A 113 4.59 20.33 -5.93
C LYS A 113 3.06 20.41 -6.10
N ASN A 114 2.34 20.61 -5.02
CA ASN A 114 0.87 20.65 -4.97
C ASN A 114 0.18 19.50 -5.72
N LYS A 115 0.68 18.27 -5.54
CA LYS A 115 0.10 17.09 -6.19
C LYS A 115 -1.14 16.63 -5.43
N ARG A 116 -2.30 16.60 -6.06
CA ARG A 116 -3.54 16.10 -5.44
C ARG A 116 -3.44 14.62 -5.03
N ARG A 117 -2.78 13.79 -5.84
CA ARG A 117 -2.49 12.37 -5.53
C ARG A 117 -0.99 12.14 -5.46
N ILE A 118 -0.52 11.57 -4.37
CA ILE A 118 0.89 11.28 -4.12
C ILE A 118 1.05 9.76 -4.01
N PHE A 119 1.57 9.14 -5.07
CA PHE A 119 1.87 7.70 -5.09
C PHE A 119 3.28 7.46 -4.58
N ILE A 120 3.42 6.50 -3.65
CA ILE A 120 4.71 6.10 -3.08
C ILE A 120 5.02 4.68 -3.49
N GLY A 121 6.09 4.52 -4.24
CA GLY A 121 6.52 3.26 -4.82
C GLY A 121 6.15 3.11 -6.29
N LEU A 122 6.89 2.26 -6.98
CA LEU A 122 6.61 1.90 -8.37
C LEU A 122 5.38 1.00 -8.45
N ASP A 123 5.23 0.11 -7.47
CA ASP A 123 4.07 -0.75 -7.26
C ASP A 123 2.76 0.04 -7.25
N ALA A 124 2.70 1.13 -6.45
CA ALA A 124 1.52 1.97 -6.38
C ALA A 124 1.16 2.61 -7.72
N ARG A 125 2.16 3.05 -8.50
CA ARG A 125 1.94 3.66 -9.81
C ARG A 125 1.49 2.65 -10.87
N LEU A 126 2.12 1.48 -10.88
CA LEU A 126 1.78 0.42 -11.84
C LEU A 126 0.38 -0.13 -11.59
N LEU A 127 -0.01 -0.29 -10.33
CA LEU A 127 -1.35 -0.76 -9.98
C LEU A 127 -2.43 0.29 -10.31
N ASP A 128 -2.18 1.58 -10.04
CA ASP A 128 -3.09 2.65 -10.46
C ASP A 128 -3.27 2.65 -11.98
N LEU A 129 -2.17 2.56 -12.73
CA LEU A 129 -2.22 2.51 -14.19
C LEU A 129 -2.97 1.26 -14.69
N SER A 130 -2.67 0.10 -14.11
CA SER A 130 -3.33 -1.16 -14.47
C SER A 130 -4.85 -1.09 -14.26
N GLN A 131 -5.29 -0.55 -13.11
CA GLN A 131 -6.71 -0.40 -12.81
C GLN A 131 -7.41 0.56 -13.79
N ARG A 132 -6.72 1.63 -14.24
CA ARG A 132 -7.27 2.59 -15.21
C ARG A 132 -7.39 1.99 -16.60
N LEU A 133 -6.38 1.24 -17.05
CA LEU A 133 -6.36 0.66 -18.39
C LEU A 133 -7.24 -0.61 -18.49
N PHE A 134 -7.28 -1.40 -17.40
CA PHE A 134 -7.97 -2.69 -17.38
C PHE A 134 -8.91 -2.81 -16.16
N PRO A 135 -9.97 -1.96 -16.04
CA PRO A 135 -10.78 -1.88 -14.83
C PRO A 135 -11.47 -3.20 -14.47
N LYS A 136 -11.81 -4.04 -15.44
CA LYS A 136 -12.41 -5.37 -15.24
C LYS A 136 -11.38 -6.48 -14.97
N HIS A 137 -10.12 -6.29 -15.38
CA HIS A 137 -9.11 -7.34 -15.43
C HIS A 137 -7.81 -7.01 -14.70
N TYR A 138 -7.71 -5.87 -14.00
CA TYR A 138 -6.49 -5.46 -13.29
C TYR A 138 -6.00 -6.53 -12.29
N HIS A 139 -6.90 -7.32 -11.71
CA HIS A 139 -6.55 -8.45 -10.83
C HIS A 139 -5.74 -9.54 -11.54
N LYS A 140 -5.93 -9.74 -12.86
CA LYS A 140 -5.14 -10.65 -13.68
C LYS A 140 -3.76 -10.09 -14.00
N THR A 141 -3.66 -8.79 -14.22
CA THR A 141 -2.37 -8.11 -14.46
C THR A 141 -1.49 -8.14 -13.21
N TRP A 142 -2.07 -8.15 -12.03
CA TRP A 142 -1.36 -8.31 -10.77
C TRP A 142 -0.48 -9.57 -10.76
N ILE A 143 -1.01 -10.71 -11.24
CA ILE A 143 -0.29 -11.99 -11.30
C ILE A 143 0.97 -11.87 -12.17
N LEU A 144 0.93 -11.06 -13.22
CA LEU A 144 2.07 -10.82 -14.10
C LEU A 144 3.10 -9.84 -13.49
N PHE A 145 2.63 -8.85 -12.73
CA PHE A 145 3.50 -7.80 -12.18
C PHE A 145 4.14 -8.15 -10.83
N VAL A 146 3.52 -9.01 -10.01
CA VAL A 146 4.08 -9.37 -8.70
C VAL A 146 5.45 -10.04 -8.80
N PRO A 147 5.70 -11.04 -9.67
CA PRO A 147 7.03 -11.60 -9.85
C PRO A 147 8.06 -10.54 -10.31
N PHE A 148 7.64 -9.64 -11.19
CA PHE A 148 8.48 -8.55 -11.68
C PHE A 148 8.84 -7.55 -10.56
N LEU A 149 7.88 -7.18 -9.72
CA LEU A 149 8.12 -6.30 -8.56
C LEU A 149 9.06 -6.94 -7.53
N LEU A 150 8.97 -8.26 -7.36
CA LEU A 150 9.86 -9.02 -6.48
C LEU A 150 11.31 -9.06 -6.98
N LEU A 151 11.55 -8.97 -8.30
CA LEU A 151 12.90 -8.87 -8.88
C LEU A 151 13.58 -7.53 -8.57
N PHE A 152 12.81 -6.46 -8.43
CA PHE A 152 13.33 -5.11 -8.11
C PHE A 152 13.27 -4.79 -6.60
N ARG A 153 12.97 -5.77 -5.77
CA ARG A 153 12.99 -5.63 -4.33
C ARG A 153 14.43 -5.36 -3.88
N ASP A 154 14.64 -4.22 -3.24
CA ASP A 154 15.96 -3.85 -2.66
C ASP A 154 16.38 -4.90 -1.63
N LYS A 155 17.32 -5.78 -2.02
CA LYS A 155 17.87 -6.84 -1.16
C LYS A 155 18.86 -6.31 -0.11
N LYS A 156 18.94 -5.00 0.10
CA LYS A 156 19.84 -4.45 1.12
C LYS A 156 19.19 -4.60 2.50
N PRO A 157 19.81 -5.36 3.41
CA PRO A 157 19.37 -5.36 4.81
C PRO A 157 19.46 -3.92 5.34
N LEU A 158 18.44 -3.53 6.11
CA LEU A 158 18.49 -2.29 6.88
C LEU A 158 19.74 -2.35 7.77
N ARG A 159 20.80 -1.60 7.42
CA ARG A 159 21.89 -1.36 8.36
C ARG A 159 21.27 -0.66 9.57
N SER A 160 21.45 -1.26 10.75
CA SER A 160 21.20 -0.61 12.04
C SER A 160 21.90 0.73 12.01
N LEU A 161 21.15 1.81 12.06
CA LEU A 161 21.66 3.11 12.46
C LEU A 161 21.57 3.08 13.99
N ASP A 162 22.67 2.63 14.61
CA ASP A 162 22.98 2.93 15.99
C ASP A 162 23.23 4.45 16.15
#